data_3d4042cd3a153994f462f18f7a586308
#
_entry.id   3d4042cd3a153994f462f18f7a586308
#
_cell.length_a   1.000
_cell.length_b   1.000
_cell.length_c   1.000
_cell.angle_alpha   90.00
_cell.angle_beta   90.00
_cell.angle_gamma   90.00
#
_symmetry.space_group_name_H-M   'P 1'
#
loop_
_entity.id
_entity.type
_entity.pdbx_description
1 polymer ?
#
loop_
_entity_poly.entity_id
_entity_poly.type
_entity_poly.pdbx_seq_one_letter_code
_entity_poly.pdbx_strand_id
1 'polypeptide(L)' 'MKKTYKIEVDCANCAAKMERSVQKIEGVTAASVNFFTQKITVETDRDSLDEIMQEAIRLCKKVEPDCEIYL' A
#
# COMPACT_ATOMS: atom_id res chain seq x y z
N MET A 1 8.35 12.25 -1.08
CA MET A 1 7.20 12.22 -2.03
C MET A 1 6.02 11.50 -1.39
N LYS A 2 4.84 11.93 -1.68
CA LYS A 2 3.62 11.34 -1.15
C LYS A 2 2.62 11.19 -2.29
N LYS A 3 2.02 10.00 -2.40
CA LYS A 3 1.05 9.76 -3.46
C LYS A 3 -0.04 8.82 -2.96
N THR A 4 -1.26 9.04 -3.43
CA THR A 4 -2.43 8.24 -3.09
C THR A 4 -2.88 7.46 -4.32
N TYR A 5 -3.18 6.17 -4.11
CA TYR A 5 -3.63 5.28 -5.17
C TYR A 5 -4.96 4.64 -4.77
N LYS A 6 -5.75 4.30 -5.77
CA LYS A 6 -6.98 3.54 -5.55
C LYS A 6 -6.63 2.07 -5.30
N ILE A 7 -7.32 1.45 -4.34
CA ILE A 7 -7.18 0.03 -4.06
C ILE A 7 -8.55 -0.63 -4.02
N GLU A 8 -8.56 -1.95 -4.12
CA GLU A 8 -9.73 -2.77 -3.83
C GLU A 8 -9.35 -3.81 -2.80
N VAL A 9 -9.98 -3.76 -1.63
CA VAL A 9 -9.77 -4.69 -0.54
C VAL A 9 -11.10 -4.91 0.18
N ASP A 10 -11.42 -6.16 0.47
CA ASP A 10 -12.74 -6.53 1.00
C ASP A 10 -12.77 -6.70 2.52
N CYS A 11 -11.63 -6.62 3.18
CA CYS A 11 -11.53 -6.94 4.59
C CYS A 11 -10.77 -5.85 5.33
N ALA A 12 -11.36 -5.31 6.38
CA ALA A 12 -10.72 -4.26 7.18
C ALA A 12 -9.44 -4.76 7.85
N ASN A 13 -9.43 -6.01 8.35
CA ASN A 13 -8.23 -6.59 8.93
C ASN A 13 -7.12 -6.77 7.90
N CYS A 14 -7.50 -7.13 6.68
CA CYS A 14 -6.54 -7.25 5.57
C CYS A 14 -5.95 -5.88 5.23
N ALA A 15 -6.79 -4.85 5.20
CA ALA A 15 -6.33 -3.49 4.95
C ALA A 15 -5.30 -3.06 6.01
N ALA A 16 -5.55 -3.36 7.28
CA ALA A 16 -4.61 -3.04 8.36
C ALA A 16 -3.29 -3.80 8.22
N LYS A 17 -3.35 -5.06 7.80
CA LYS A 17 -2.14 -5.86 7.56
C LYS A 17 -1.35 -5.34 6.37
N MET A 18 -2.04 -4.95 5.31
CA MET A 18 -1.42 -4.34 4.14
C MET A 18 -0.70 -3.05 4.52
N GLU A 19 -1.34 -2.21 5.30
CA GLU A 19 -0.73 -0.96 5.78
C GLU A 19 0.57 -1.25 6.53
N ARG A 20 0.55 -2.19 7.46
CA ARG A 20 1.75 -2.54 8.23
C ARG A 20 2.85 -3.12 7.35
N SER A 21 2.49 -3.93 6.37
CA SER A 21 3.47 -4.51 5.45
C SER A 21 4.14 -3.43 4.60
N VAL A 22 3.37 -2.49 4.09
CA VAL A 22 3.90 -1.40 3.27
C VAL A 22 4.79 -0.48 4.12
N GLN A 23 4.42 -0.23 5.37
CA GLN A 23 5.23 0.59 6.28
C GLN A 23 6.62 0.01 6.52
N LYS A 24 6.80 -1.29 6.33
CA LYS A 24 8.08 -1.96 6.53
C LYS A 24 8.99 -1.93 5.30
N ILE A 25 8.51 -1.45 4.17
CA ILE A 25 9.32 -1.36 2.96
C ILE A 25 10.40 -0.29 3.17
N GLU A 26 11.65 -0.64 2.83
CA GLU A 26 12.76 0.31 2.94
C GLU A 26 12.49 1.50 2.04
N GLY A 27 12.66 2.71 2.57
CA GLY A 27 12.40 3.95 1.85
C GLY A 27 11.02 4.53 2.10
N VAL A 28 10.09 3.76 2.68
CA VAL A 28 8.76 4.26 3.05
C VAL A 28 8.86 4.95 4.40
N THR A 29 8.50 6.24 4.44
CA THR A 29 8.49 7.02 5.68
C THR A 29 7.13 6.97 6.37
N ALA A 30 6.06 6.78 5.59
CA ALA A 30 4.71 6.63 6.12
C ALA A 30 3.84 5.91 5.09
N ALA A 31 2.87 5.16 5.57
CA ALA A 31 1.89 4.52 4.70
C ALA A 31 0.57 4.39 5.45
N SER A 32 -0.52 4.55 4.73
CA SER A 32 -1.86 4.49 5.29
C SER A 32 -2.79 3.84 4.28
N VAL A 33 -3.63 2.93 4.75
CA VAL A 33 -4.67 2.31 3.92
C VAL A 33 -6.02 2.68 4.52
N ASN A 34 -6.87 3.32 3.73
CA ASN A 34 -8.21 3.68 4.15
C ASN A 34 -9.20 2.70 3.53
N PHE A 35 -9.75 1.84 4.38
CA PHE A 35 -10.70 0.82 3.97
C PHE A 35 -12.02 1.43 3.45
N PHE A 36 -12.45 2.52 4.06
CA PHE A 36 -13.73 3.14 3.70
C PHE A 36 -13.70 3.83 2.34
N THR A 37 -12.59 4.50 2.04
CA THR A 37 -12.44 5.18 0.75
C THR A 37 -11.75 4.31 -0.30
N GLN A 38 -11.25 3.16 0.10
CA GLN A 38 -10.51 2.24 -0.78
C GLN A 38 -9.33 2.95 -1.45
N LYS A 39 -8.48 3.54 -0.61
CA LYS A 39 -7.28 4.25 -1.06
C LYS A 39 -6.09 3.92 -0.19
N ILE A 40 -4.92 3.87 -0.81
CA ILE A 40 -3.64 3.72 -0.13
C ILE A 40 -2.80 4.95 -0.38
N THR A 41 -2.22 5.50 0.69
CA THR A 41 -1.31 6.63 0.61
C THR A 41 0.06 6.15 1.03
N VAL A 42 1.07 6.41 0.20
CA VAL A 42 2.46 6.04 0.49
C VAL A 42 3.31 7.28 0.44
N GLU A 43 4.11 7.47 1.49
CA GLU A 43 5.05 8.57 1.59
C GLU A 43 6.46 8.02 1.66
N THR A 44 7.36 8.59 0.89
CA THR A 44 8.75 8.15 0.82
C THR A 44 9.66 9.35 0.72
N ASP A 45 10.89 9.20 1.23
CA ASP A 45 11.94 10.20 1.08
C ASP A 45 12.82 9.96 -0.16
N ARG A 46 12.41 9.01 -1.01
CA ARG A 46 13.17 8.61 -2.21
C ARG A 46 12.38 8.89 -3.47
N ASP A 47 13.10 9.02 -4.59
CA ASP A 47 12.48 9.24 -5.90
C ASP A 47 12.03 7.93 -6.57
N SER A 48 12.21 6.79 -5.92
CA SER A 48 11.90 5.47 -6.48
C SER A 48 10.51 4.98 -6.05
N LEU A 49 9.52 5.85 -6.11
CA LEU A 49 8.16 5.51 -5.69
C LEU A 49 7.58 4.35 -6.50
N ASP A 50 7.88 4.28 -7.79
CA ASP A 50 7.40 3.19 -8.65
C ASP A 50 7.90 1.84 -8.17
N GLU A 51 9.18 1.74 -7.81
CA GLU A 51 9.75 0.50 -7.29
C GLU A 51 9.13 0.13 -5.95
N ILE A 52 8.91 1.12 -5.10
CA ILE A 52 8.26 0.92 -3.81
C ILE A 52 6.84 0.41 -4.02
N MET A 53 6.11 0.97 -4.97
CA MET A 53 4.74 0.53 -5.26
C MET A 53 4.69 -0.88 -5.82
N GLN A 54 5.66 -1.30 -6.62
CA GLN A 54 5.75 -2.68 -7.09
C GLN A 54 5.90 -3.64 -5.91
N GLU A 55 6.77 -3.31 -4.97
CA GLU A 55 6.94 -4.10 -3.75
C GLU A 55 5.67 -4.10 -2.91
N ALA A 56 5.01 -2.95 -2.79
CA ALA A 56 3.77 -2.82 -2.03
C ALA A 56 2.68 -3.71 -2.62
N ILE A 57 2.55 -3.74 -3.94
CA ILE A 57 1.58 -4.60 -4.62
C ILE A 57 1.86 -6.07 -4.30
N ARG A 58 3.12 -6.48 -4.37
CA ARG A 58 3.52 -7.85 -4.08
C ARG A 58 3.17 -8.24 -2.65
N LEU A 59 3.47 -7.37 -1.69
CA LEU A 59 3.18 -7.62 -0.28
C LEU A 59 1.68 -7.65 -0.01
N CYS A 60 0.93 -6.74 -0.61
CA CYS A 60 -0.51 -6.71 -0.43
C CYS A 60 -1.18 -7.98 -0.97
N LYS A 61 -0.70 -8.49 -2.10
CA LYS A 61 -1.24 -9.73 -2.66
C LYS A 61 -0.87 -10.96 -1.82
N LYS A 62 0.19 -10.89 -1.04
CA LYS A 62 0.50 -11.96 -0.07
C LYS A 62 -0.49 -11.98 1.09
N VAL A 63 -0.94 -10.80 1.52
CA VAL A 63 -1.93 -10.67 2.59
C VAL A 63 -3.31 -11.07 2.09
N GLU A 64 -3.68 -10.57 0.93
CA GLU A 64 -4.99 -10.82 0.32
C GLU A 64 -4.83 -10.95 -1.19
N PRO A 65 -4.85 -12.19 -1.73
CA PRO A 65 -4.64 -12.40 -3.17
C PRO A 65 -5.65 -11.68 -4.06
N ASP A 66 -6.84 -11.38 -3.54
CA ASP A 66 -7.89 -10.73 -4.30
C ASP A 66 -7.78 -9.20 -4.30
N CYS A 67 -6.84 -8.63 -3.57
CA CYS A 67 -6.69 -7.18 -3.54
C CYS A 67 -6.07 -6.68 -4.85
N GLU A 68 -6.41 -5.42 -5.19
CA GLU A 68 -5.84 -4.73 -6.34
C GLU A 68 -5.37 -3.35 -5.94
N ILE A 69 -4.25 -2.93 -6.49
CA ILE A 69 -3.75 -1.56 -6.35
C ILE A 69 -3.62 -0.99 -7.75
N TYR A 70 -4.26 0.15 -7.98
CA TYR A 70 -4.27 0.81 -9.30
C TYR A 70 -3.23 1.94 -9.31
N LEU A 71 -2.21 1.80 -10.12
CA LEU A 71 -1.13 2.79 -10.26
C LEU A 71 -1.47 3.87 -11.27
#